data_6e6007e0f5b392f5cd74b68856bb0172
#
_entry.id   6e6007e0f5b392f5cd74b68856bb0172
#
_cell.length_a   1.000
_cell.length_b   1.000
_cell.length_c   1.000
_cell.angle_alpha   90.00
_cell.angle_beta   90.00
_cell.angle_gamma   90.00
#
_symmetry.space_group_name_H-M   'P 1'
#
loop_
_entity.id
_entity.type
_entity.pdbx_description
1 polymer ?
#
loop_
_entity_poly.entity_id
_entity_poly.type
_entity_poly.pdbx_seq_one_letter_code
_entity_poly.pdbx_strand_id
1 'polypeptide(L)'
;MRLKITVLLAAIVLFLAACSSDQSAETEKMDQNETEKAESKVKGITSTSSETLTGNEFELVAKEVSHPLNSEATVTAWTFNGSVPGAQLRVKEGEKVKINFKNELPEPTSIHWHGIPVPNEMDGIPGVTQNAVQPGESFTYEFTATVPGTYMYHSHQEAVNQMDKGLYGSFVVEPKEKTYDRDYTIMLDEWMSNQEESESMSNDMEDMNGMDHSNMNGMNHGASSESDEQGTESMGHDMTGYDIFTMNGKSSDAIEPLKVKEGETVRIRLANVGYLSHNLHLHGHKFKVVAIDGQELNEPQELENKLIAIAPGERYDIEFTANNPGNWYLECHGDMEGTEGMKTLIQYEGNSDSKDQSNQNESLPVFNFVNYGATTASEFSLTQEYDIEYTMELNGNNMDNIWSINGNSFPDIDGLNVKKGDLVKVTLINNSPEGVDHPMHLHGHFFQVLSKNGKAIEGSPVVKDTINLKSGDEYVVAFKADNPGNWLFHCHDLHHATAGMVDLIKYDGYEPKFTPDPDANNKPE
;
A
#
# COMPACT_ATOMS: atom_id res chain seq x y z
N MET A 1 -24.46 -67.02 9.34
CA MET A 1 -23.73 -68.23 9.88
C MET A 1 -22.46 -67.72 10.56
N ARG A 2 -22.41 -67.86 11.88
CA ARG A 2 -21.26 -67.87 12.84
C ARG A 2 -20.25 -66.70 12.75
N LEU A 3 -20.28 -65.66 13.62
CA LEU A 3 -19.95 -65.61 15.05
C LEU A 3 -18.59 -66.21 15.42
N LYS A 4 -17.63 -65.36 15.86
CA LYS A 4 -16.84 -65.60 17.07
C LYS A 4 -16.14 -64.32 17.57
N ILE A 5 -16.53 -63.96 18.76
CA ILE A 5 -15.97 -63.07 19.75
C ILE A 5 -14.72 -63.74 20.37
N THR A 6 -13.68 -63.01 20.74
CA THR A 6 -12.84 -63.33 21.90
C THR A 6 -12.30 -62.04 22.54
N VAL A 7 -12.61 -61.92 23.80
CA VAL A 7 -12.22 -60.94 24.83
C VAL A 7 -11.03 -61.53 25.61
N LEU A 8 -10.17 -60.71 26.19
CA LEU A 8 -9.49 -60.86 27.48
C LEU A 8 -8.17 -60.08 27.50
N LEU A 9 -7.67 -59.46 28.49
CA LEU A 9 -7.89 -59.04 29.88
C LEU A 9 -6.68 -58.20 30.32
N ALA A 10 -6.92 -57.36 31.29
CA ALA A 10 -6.02 -56.40 31.93
C ALA A 10 -4.86 -57.01 32.72
N ALA A 11 -3.82 -56.20 32.99
CA ALA A 11 -3.05 -56.30 34.24
C ALA A 11 -2.49 -54.94 34.65
N ILE A 12 -2.96 -54.45 35.78
CA ILE A 12 -2.47 -53.34 36.61
C ILE A 12 -1.33 -53.82 37.45
N VAL A 13 -0.23 -53.07 37.57
CA VAL A 13 0.69 -53.16 38.69
C VAL A 13 1.04 -51.78 39.22
N LEU A 14 0.53 -51.51 40.44
CA LEU A 14 0.98 -50.40 41.29
C LEU A 14 2.25 -50.84 42.04
N PHE A 15 3.21 -49.96 42.25
CA PHE A 15 4.09 -49.99 43.40
C PHE A 15 4.29 -48.60 44.00
N LEU A 16 4.07 -48.52 45.30
CA LEU A 16 4.15 -47.38 46.19
C LEU A 16 5.47 -47.40 47.00
N ALA A 17 5.88 -46.17 47.38
CA ALA A 17 6.63 -45.77 48.59
C ALA A 17 8.16 -46.00 48.58
N ALA A 18 8.98 -45.19 49.25
CA ALA A 18 8.84 -44.30 50.38
C ALA A 18 9.99 -43.28 50.48
N CYS A 19 9.74 -42.26 51.32
CA CYS A 19 10.65 -41.17 51.72
C CYS A 19 11.93 -41.63 52.45
N SER A 20 13.01 -40.83 52.32
CA SER A 20 13.77 -40.42 53.55
C SER A 20 14.61 -39.16 53.25
N SER A 21 14.57 -38.23 54.18
CA SER A 21 15.32 -36.97 54.31
C SER A 21 16.80 -37.24 54.63
N ASP A 22 17.71 -36.39 54.13
CA ASP A 22 18.68 -35.72 55.00
C ASP A 22 19.31 -34.49 54.36
N GLN A 23 19.61 -33.49 55.19
CA GLN A 23 20.19 -32.19 54.92
C GLN A 23 21.72 -32.30 54.73
N SER A 24 22.31 -31.49 53.88
CA SER A 24 23.24 -30.37 54.18
C SER A 24 24.24 -30.09 53.07
N ALA A 25 24.51 -28.81 52.95
CA ALA A 25 25.72 -28.13 52.48
C ALA A 25 25.62 -27.36 51.16
N GLU A 26 25.65 -26.03 51.35
CA GLU A 26 25.83 -24.98 50.37
C GLU A 26 27.12 -25.14 49.54
N THR A 27 26.98 -24.95 48.23
CA THR A 27 28.04 -24.34 47.42
C THR A 27 27.39 -23.59 46.24
N GLU A 28 27.57 -22.31 46.25
CA GLU A 28 27.22 -21.40 45.15
C GLU A 28 27.84 -21.87 43.82
N LYS A 29 27.01 -22.02 42.79
CA LYS A 29 27.44 -22.01 41.41
C LYS A 29 26.53 -21.07 40.65
N MET A 30 27.20 -20.12 40.03
CA MET A 30 26.64 -19.15 39.08
C MET A 30 25.70 -19.83 38.10
N ASP A 31 24.48 -19.36 38.09
CA ASP A 31 23.45 -19.71 37.13
C ASP A 31 23.78 -19.01 35.80
N GLN A 32 24.03 -19.82 34.79
CA GLN A 32 24.05 -19.33 33.41
C GLN A 32 22.59 -19.22 32.99
N ASN A 33 22.13 -18.02 32.91
CA ASN A 33 20.83 -17.67 32.36
C ASN A 33 20.84 -18.03 30.85
N GLU A 34 20.33 -19.19 30.51
CA GLU A 34 19.85 -19.49 29.18
C GLU A 34 18.63 -18.60 28.93
N THR A 35 18.82 -17.59 28.12
CA THR A 35 17.73 -16.84 27.51
C THR A 35 16.93 -17.81 26.64
N GLU A 36 15.85 -18.36 27.19
CA GLU A 36 14.79 -18.93 26.38
C GLU A 36 14.25 -17.81 25.49
N LYS A 37 14.56 -17.87 24.21
CA LYS A 37 13.83 -17.13 23.17
C LYS A 37 12.35 -17.45 23.38
N ALA A 38 11.59 -16.44 23.74
CA ALA A 38 10.14 -16.51 23.72
C ALA A 38 9.72 -16.66 22.25
N GLU A 39 9.57 -17.90 21.79
CA GLU A 39 8.81 -18.18 20.58
C GLU A 39 7.39 -17.68 20.83
N SER A 40 7.02 -16.60 20.19
CA SER A 40 5.64 -16.12 20.07
C SER A 40 4.82 -17.26 19.46
N LYS A 41 4.09 -17.97 20.29
CA LYS A 41 3.17 -19.03 19.87
C LYS A 41 1.90 -18.38 19.36
N VAL A 42 1.96 -17.71 18.20
CA VAL A 42 0.75 -17.50 17.41
C VAL A 42 0.33 -18.89 16.93
N LYS A 43 -0.66 -19.47 17.60
CA LYS A 43 -1.39 -20.63 17.08
C LYS A 43 -2.29 -20.14 15.94
N GLY A 44 -1.67 -19.60 14.88
CA GLY A 44 -2.35 -18.98 13.77
C GLY A 44 -2.59 -19.98 12.63
N ILE A 45 -3.66 -19.75 11.93
CA ILE A 45 -3.93 -20.33 10.62
C ILE A 45 -2.84 -19.81 9.68
N THR A 46 -2.14 -20.70 8.97
CA THR A 46 -1.18 -20.28 7.93
C THR A 46 -1.93 -19.63 6.76
N SER A 47 -1.37 -18.55 6.19
CA SER A 47 -1.93 -17.88 5.02
C SER A 47 -2.12 -18.84 3.84
N THR A 48 -3.14 -18.57 3.04
CA THR A 48 -3.40 -19.25 1.77
C THR A 48 -2.81 -18.46 0.60
N SER A 49 -2.77 -19.04 -0.59
CA SER A 49 -2.48 -18.29 -1.82
C SER A 49 -3.60 -17.28 -2.06
N SER A 50 -3.25 -16.10 -2.60
CA SER A 50 -4.25 -15.11 -3.02
C SER A 50 -5.12 -15.69 -4.14
N GLU A 51 -6.43 -15.53 -3.99
CA GLU A 51 -7.43 -16.00 -4.96
C GLU A 51 -7.94 -14.84 -5.82
N THR A 52 -8.35 -15.15 -7.05
CA THR A 52 -9.10 -14.21 -7.88
C THR A 52 -10.58 -14.51 -7.75
N LEU A 53 -11.33 -13.57 -7.19
CA LEU A 53 -12.78 -13.62 -7.08
C LEU A 53 -13.40 -12.84 -8.24
N THR A 54 -14.33 -13.48 -8.96
CA THR A 54 -15.03 -12.88 -10.11
C THR A 54 -16.52 -12.79 -9.85
N GLY A 55 -17.15 -11.74 -10.31
CA GLY A 55 -18.59 -11.50 -10.11
C GLY A 55 -18.83 -10.09 -9.60
N ASN A 56 -19.92 -9.91 -8.87
CA ASN A 56 -20.30 -8.60 -8.34
C ASN A 56 -20.82 -8.62 -6.89
N GLU A 57 -20.78 -9.76 -6.24
CA GLU A 57 -21.05 -9.91 -4.81
C GLU A 57 -19.90 -10.71 -4.17
N PHE A 58 -19.29 -10.15 -3.13
CA PHE A 58 -18.09 -10.69 -2.50
C PHE A 58 -18.23 -10.71 -0.98
N GLU A 59 -17.59 -11.69 -0.36
CA GLU A 59 -17.38 -11.77 1.08
C GLU A 59 -15.91 -11.49 1.38
N LEU A 60 -15.61 -10.47 2.18
CA LEU A 60 -14.27 -10.18 2.68
C LEU A 60 -14.26 -10.28 4.20
N VAL A 61 -13.32 -11.05 4.72
CA VAL A 61 -13.13 -11.23 6.16
C VAL A 61 -11.72 -10.79 6.53
N ALA A 62 -11.63 -9.73 7.33
CA ALA A 62 -10.34 -9.32 7.91
C ALA A 62 -9.98 -10.26 9.06
N LYS A 63 -8.78 -10.86 9.03
CA LYS A 63 -8.31 -11.80 10.05
C LYS A 63 -6.80 -11.90 10.09
N GLU A 64 -6.29 -12.28 11.26
CA GLU A 64 -4.87 -12.54 11.49
C GLU A 64 -4.47 -13.94 11.00
N VAL A 65 -3.29 -14.05 10.41
CA VAL A 65 -2.68 -15.31 9.96
C VAL A 65 -1.16 -15.27 10.14
N SER A 66 -0.53 -16.43 10.16
CA SER A 66 0.92 -16.59 10.01
C SER A 66 1.24 -16.62 8.51
N HIS A 67 2.04 -15.67 8.02
CA HIS A 67 2.36 -15.50 6.60
C HIS A 67 3.85 -15.71 6.32
N PRO A 68 4.23 -16.78 5.58
CA PRO A 68 5.62 -16.95 5.14
C PRO A 68 5.92 -16.03 3.95
N LEU A 69 6.88 -15.13 4.12
CA LEU A 69 7.37 -14.23 3.06
C LEU A 69 8.31 -14.99 2.09
N ASN A 70 9.18 -15.83 2.67
CA ASN A 70 10.09 -16.73 1.97
C ASN A 70 10.41 -17.96 2.84
N SER A 71 11.45 -18.73 2.51
CA SER A 71 11.84 -19.93 3.28
C SER A 71 12.43 -19.62 4.67
N GLU A 72 12.82 -18.40 4.96
CA GLU A 72 13.56 -17.99 6.16
C GLU A 72 12.72 -17.07 7.07
N ALA A 73 11.79 -16.29 6.50
CA ALA A 73 11.00 -15.31 7.21
C ALA A 73 9.51 -15.63 7.18
N THR A 74 8.90 -15.57 8.34
CA THR A 74 7.45 -15.72 8.55
C THR A 74 6.98 -14.66 9.53
N VAL A 75 5.95 -13.93 9.17
CA VAL A 75 5.40 -12.81 9.93
C VAL A 75 3.96 -13.09 10.38
N THR A 76 3.51 -12.36 11.38
CA THR A 76 2.08 -12.27 11.70
C THR A 76 1.48 -11.22 10.78
N ALA A 77 0.55 -11.61 9.91
CA ALA A 77 -0.09 -10.72 8.96
C ALA A 77 -1.58 -10.56 9.25
N TRP A 78 -2.11 -9.37 9.00
CA TRP A 78 -3.53 -9.10 8.93
C TRP A 78 -3.96 -9.14 7.48
N THR A 79 -5.04 -9.81 7.19
CA THR A 79 -5.34 -10.20 5.80
C THR A 79 -6.81 -10.05 5.50
N PHE A 80 -7.13 -9.82 4.23
CA PHE A 80 -8.47 -10.08 3.72
C PHE A 80 -8.54 -11.52 3.17
N ASN A 81 -9.45 -12.33 3.71
CA ASN A 81 -9.67 -13.74 3.36
C ASN A 81 -8.48 -14.68 3.62
N GLY A 82 -7.50 -14.27 4.43
CA GLY A 82 -6.40 -15.15 4.86
C GLY A 82 -5.25 -15.25 3.88
N SER A 83 -5.10 -14.33 2.95
CA SER A 83 -3.96 -14.24 2.03
C SER A 83 -3.36 -12.83 2.03
N VAL A 84 -2.07 -12.72 1.69
CA VAL A 84 -1.38 -11.47 1.38
C VAL A 84 -0.82 -11.58 -0.06
N PRO A 85 -1.20 -10.68 -0.95
CA PRO A 85 -2.32 -9.75 -0.84
C PRO A 85 -3.65 -10.46 -0.58
N GLY A 86 -4.66 -9.73 -0.09
CA GLY A 86 -6.04 -10.18 -0.06
C GLY A 86 -6.52 -10.62 -1.45
N ALA A 87 -7.70 -11.25 -1.54
CA ALA A 87 -8.24 -11.73 -2.79
C ALA A 87 -8.29 -10.63 -3.86
N GLN A 88 -7.85 -10.93 -5.08
CA GLN A 88 -8.08 -10.04 -6.21
C GLN A 88 -9.57 -10.03 -6.56
N LEU A 89 -10.20 -8.87 -6.51
CA LEU A 89 -11.59 -8.70 -6.94
C LEU A 89 -11.61 -8.30 -8.42
N ARG A 90 -12.35 -9.05 -9.25
CA ARG A 90 -12.52 -8.75 -10.69
C ARG A 90 -13.99 -8.59 -11.02
N VAL A 91 -14.33 -7.40 -11.47
CA VAL A 91 -15.69 -7.02 -11.85
C VAL A 91 -15.71 -6.49 -13.29
N LYS A 92 -16.86 -6.46 -13.93
CA LYS A 92 -17.00 -5.85 -15.25
C LYS A 92 -17.41 -4.39 -15.15
N GLU A 93 -16.97 -3.60 -16.11
CA GLU A 93 -17.41 -2.21 -16.25
C GLU A 93 -18.94 -2.09 -16.24
N GLY A 94 -19.44 -1.21 -15.38
CA GLY A 94 -20.87 -0.92 -15.21
C GLY A 94 -21.61 -1.84 -14.26
N GLU A 95 -20.99 -2.87 -13.70
CA GLU A 95 -21.61 -3.74 -12.71
C GLU A 95 -21.80 -3.04 -11.37
N LYS A 96 -22.94 -3.36 -10.73
CA LYS A 96 -23.20 -3.00 -9.34
C LYS A 96 -22.49 -3.98 -8.44
N VAL A 97 -21.56 -3.50 -7.64
CA VAL A 97 -20.73 -4.30 -6.74
C VAL A 97 -21.31 -4.24 -5.34
N LYS A 98 -21.30 -5.38 -4.66
CA LYS A 98 -21.64 -5.51 -3.26
C LYS A 98 -20.56 -6.31 -2.55
N ILE A 99 -19.98 -5.74 -1.50
CA ILE A 99 -19.00 -6.40 -0.68
C ILE A 99 -19.51 -6.46 0.76
N ASN A 100 -19.72 -7.68 1.26
CA ASN A 100 -20.04 -7.94 2.65
C ASN A 100 -18.73 -8.11 3.41
N PHE A 101 -18.35 -7.10 4.17
CA PHE A 101 -17.13 -7.08 4.97
C PHE A 101 -17.40 -7.50 6.41
N LYS A 102 -16.56 -8.37 6.95
CA LYS A 102 -16.57 -8.77 8.36
C LYS A 102 -15.20 -8.55 8.98
N ASN A 103 -15.16 -7.92 10.15
CA ASN A 103 -13.95 -7.76 10.93
C ASN A 103 -13.81 -8.91 11.97
N GLU A 104 -12.81 -9.78 11.80
CA GLU A 104 -12.40 -10.81 12.78
C GLU A 104 -11.03 -10.50 13.40
N LEU A 105 -10.50 -9.30 13.20
CA LEU A 105 -9.29 -8.79 13.87
C LEU A 105 -9.60 -8.42 15.32
N PRO A 106 -8.56 -8.29 16.16
CA PRO A 106 -8.71 -7.80 17.53
C PRO A 106 -9.00 -6.30 17.63
N GLU A 107 -8.80 -5.55 16.54
CA GLU A 107 -8.91 -4.10 16.47
C GLU A 107 -9.94 -3.65 15.42
N PRO A 108 -10.46 -2.41 15.54
CA PRO A 108 -11.32 -1.81 14.52
C PRO A 108 -10.58 -1.68 13.18
N THR A 109 -11.31 -1.79 12.07
CA THR A 109 -10.74 -1.61 10.72
C THR A 109 -11.78 -1.07 9.74
N SER A 110 -11.37 -0.73 8.52
CA SER A 110 -12.25 -0.33 7.43
C SER A 110 -11.69 -0.81 6.09
N ILE A 111 -12.41 -0.56 4.99
CA ILE A 111 -11.89 -0.78 3.63
C ILE A 111 -12.11 0.50 2.82
N HIS A 112 -11.03 1.07 2.33
CA HIS A 112 -11.01 2.11 1.31
C HIS A 112 -10.81 1.50 -0.09
N TRP A 113 -11.50 2.07 -1.08
CA TRP A 113 -11.47 1.63 -2.49
C TRP A 113 -10.61 2.60 -3.31
N HIS A 114 -9.30 2.45 -3.19
CA HIS A 114 -8.33 3.38 -3.73
C HIS A 114 -8.44 3.52 -5.25
N GLY A 115 -8.73 4.74 -5.69
CA GLY A 115 -8.86 5.13 -7.09
C GLY A 115 -10.22 4.82 -7.71
N ILE A 116 -11.12 4.12 -7.02
CA ILE A 116 -12.47 3.83 -7.55
C ILE A 116 -13.42 4.99 -7.19
N PRO A 117 -14.09 5.63 -8.16
CA PRO A 117 -15.10 6.65 -7.87
C PRO A 117 -16.34 6.02 -7.24
N VAL A 118 -16.35 5.92 -5.92
CA VAL A 118 -17.49 5.41 -5.13
C VAL A 118 -18.36 6.55 -4.64
N PRO A 119 -19.63 6.30 -4.22
CA PRO A 119 -20.38 7.26 -3.41
C PRO A 119 -19.64 7.56 -2.10
N ASN A 120 -19.66 8.80 -1.62
CA ASN A 120 -18.88 9.22 -0.44
C ASN A 120 -19.13 8.34 0.80
N GLU A 121 -20.36 7.90 1.02
CA GLU A 121 -20.69 6.99 2.13
C GLU A 121 -20.08 5.58 2.00
N MET A 122 -19.43 5.26 0.89
CA MET A 122 -18.76 3.98 0.62
C MET A 122 -17.24 4.10 0.55
N ASP A 123 -16.70 5.29 0.82
CA ASP A 123 -15.25 5.57 0.73
C ASP A 123 -14.42 4.85 1.80
N GLY A 124 -15.04 4.47 2.91
CA GLY A 124 -14.39 3.65 3.93
C GLY A 124 -13.50 4.38 4.92
N ILE A 125 -13.65 5.70 5.07
CA ILE A 125 -12.78 6.52 5.93
C ILE A 125 -13.40 6.68 7.31
N PRO A 126 -12.76 6.12 8.37
CA PRO A 126 -13.26 6.20 9.74
C PRO A 126 -13.39 7.65 10.21
N GLY A 127 -14.52 7.97 10.85
CA GLY A 127 -14.79 9.32 11.34
C GLY A 127 -15.17 10.35 10.28
N VAL A 128 -14.96 10.07 8.99
CA VAL A 128 -15.27 10.98 7.86
C VAL A 128 -16.47 10.48 7.05
N THR A 129 -16.47 9.21 6.62
CA THR A 129 -17.53 8.63 5.79
C THR A 129 -18.27 7.48 6.47
N GLN A 130 -17.65 6.83 7.44
CA GLN A 130 -18.23 5.77 8.29
C GLN A 130 -17.53 5.71 9.64
N ASN A 131 -18.03 4.90 10.56
CA ASN A 131 -17.23 4.46 11.72
C ASN A 131 -16.38 3.25 11.35
N ALA A 132 -15.23 3.10 12.02
CA ALA A 132 -14.43 1.88 11.93
C ALA A 132 -15.28 0.67 12.34
N VAL A 133 -15.18 -0.42 11.60
CA VAL A 133 -15.91 -1.67 11.86
C VAL A 133 -15.25 -2.38 13.03
N GLN A 134 -16.00 -2.49 14.14
CA GLN A 134 -15.49 -3.06 15.38
C GLN A 134 -15.21 -4.57 15.27
N PRO A 135 -14.34 -5.14 16.13
CA PRO A 135 -14.13 -6.58 16.21
C PRO A 135 -15.44 -7.38 16.30
N GLY A 136 -15.62 -8.33 15.38
CA GLY A 136 -16.83 -9.16 15.27
C GLY A 136 -17.99 -8.55 14.49
N GLU A 137 -17.92 -7.26 14.13
CA GLU A 137 -18.95 -6.56 13.37
C GLU A 137 -18.75 -6.68 11.85
N SER A 138 -19.71 -6.17 11.11
CA SER A 138 -19.73 -6.22 9.64
C SER A 138 -20.22 -4.90 9.05
N PHE A 139 -19.75 -4.60 7.83
CA PHE A 139 -20.21 -3.49 7.02
C PHE A 139 -20.45 -3.95 5.59
N THR A 140 -21.38 -3.34 4.87
CA THR A 140 -21.63 -3.66 3.47
C THR A 140 -21.34 -2.46 2.60
N TYR A 141 -20.40 -2.61 1.67
CA TYR A 141 -20.11 -1.61 0.64
C TYR A 141 -20.89 -1.92 -0.63
N GLU A 142 -21.54 -0.90 -1.19
CA GLU A 142 -22.30 -1.02 -2.43
C GLU A 142 -22.01 0.17 -3.36
N PHE A 143 -21.46 -0.10 -4.54
CA PHE A 143 -21.17 0.93 -5.54
C PHE A 143 -21.24 0.38 -6.96
N THR A 144 -21.11 1.24 -7.96
CA THR A 144 -21.05 0.81 -9.37
C THR A 144 -19.64 0.99 -9.89
N ALA A 145 -19.03 -0.05 -10.43
CA ALA A 145 -17.70 -0.02 -11.04
C ALA A 145 -17.79 0.62 -12.44
N THR A 146 -17.71 1.94 -12.52
CA THR A 146 -18.00 2.70 -13.74
C THR A 146 -16.81 2.87 -14.67
N VAL A 147 -15.58 2.81 -14.15
CA VAL A 147 -14.35 3.10 -14.90
C VAL A 147 -13.49 1.84 -14.93
N PRO A 148 -13.19 1.26 -16.12
CA PRO A 148 -12.28 0.13 -16.21
C PRO A 148 -10.86 0.52 -15.82
N GLY A 149 -10.12 -0.39 -15.18
CA GLY A 149 -8.75 -0.11 -14.75
C GLY A 149 -8.25 -1.02 -13.64
N THR A 150 -7.04 -0.71 -13.19
CA THR A 150 -6.35 -1.35 -12.07
C THR A 150 -6.43 -0.47 -10.84
N TYR A 151 -7.02 -1.00 -9.78
CA TYR A 151 -7.27 -0.34 -8.51
C TYR A 151 -6.80 -1.21 -7.35
N MET A 152 -6.86 -0.65 -6.14
CA MET A 152 -6.53 -1.35 -4.90
C MET A 152 -7.67 -1.17 -3.89
N TYR A 153 -7.66 -2.00 -2.88
CA TYR A 153 -8.42 -1.78 -1.66
C TYR A 153 -7.53 -2.04 -0.45
N HIS A 154 -7.65 -1.24 0.59
CA HIS A 154 -6.82 -1.35 1.77
C HIS A 154 -7.51 -0.78 3.01
N SER A 155 -6.95 -1.04 4.19
CA SER A 155 -7.42 -0.40 5.41
C SER A 155 -7.13 1.10 5.38
N HIS A 156 -8.05 1.88 5.96
CA HIS A 156 -7.87 3.31 6.21
C HIS A 156 -8.09 3.67 7.70
N GLN A 157 -8.00 2.67 8.55
CA GLN A 157 -8.02 2.79 10.00
C GLN A 157 -6.62 2.48 10.52
N GLU A 158 -5.93 3.47 11.12
CA GLU A 158 -4.51 3.33 11.48
C GLU A 158 -3.71 2.74 10.30
N ALA A 159 -3.84 3.39 9.15
CA ALA A 159 -3.44 2.81 7.88
C ALA A 159 -1.96 2.43 7.85
N VAL A 160 -1.06 3.21 8.48
CA VAL A 160 0.35 2.87 8.65
C VAL A 160 0.50 1.45 9.20
N ASN A 161 -0.11 1.18 10.34
CA ASN A 161 0.03 -0.09 11.04
C ASN A 161 -0.70 -1.24 10.32
N GLN A 162 -1.91 -0.96 9.81
CA GLN A 162 -2.77 -2.01 9.25
C GLN A 162 -2.35 -2.43 7.85
N MET A 163 -1.88 -1.50 7.00
CA MET A 163 -1.32 -1.84 5.70
C MET A 163 0.02 -2.55 5.82
N ASP A 164 0.88 -2.10 6.72
CA ASP A 164 2.17 -2.73 7.02
C ASP A 164 2.02 -4.19 7.50
N LYS A 165 0.88 -4.51 8.10
CA LYS A 165 0.50 -5.88 8.47
C LYS A 165 -0.16 -6.67 7.33
N GLY A 166 -0.41 -6.09 6.15
CA GLY A 166 -0.90 -6.80 4.96
C GLY A 166 -2.39 -6.60 4.63
N LEU A 167 -3.09 -5.62 5.23
CA LEU A 167 -4.51 -5.35 4.96
C LEU A 167 -4.71 -4.57 3.64
N TYR A 168 -4.38 -5.20 2.53
CA TYR A 168 -4.56 -4.68 1.18
C TYR A 168 -4.88 -5.79 0.17
N GLY A 169 -5.42 -5.40 -0.99
CA GLY A 169 -5.66 -6.29 -2.11
C GLY A 169 -5.91 -5.53 -3.41
N SER A 170 -5.93 -6.22 -4.53
CA SER A 170 -6.16 -5.62 -5.84
C SER A 170 -7.61 -5.70 -6.28
N PHE A 171 -8.06 -4.64 -6.98
CA PHE A 171 -9.39 -4.56 -7.57
C PHE A 171 -9.24 -4.21 -9.05
N VAL A 172 -9.75 -5.06 -9.93
CA VAL A 172 -9.69 -4.86 -11.38
C VAL A 172 -11.10 -4.70 -11.93
N VAL A 173 -11.35 -3.55 -12.53
CA VAL A 173 -12.55 -3.35 -13.34
C VAL A 173 -12.20 -3.70 -14.78
N GLU A 174 -12.77 -4.79 -15.27
CA GLU A 174 -12.48 -5.30 -16.61
C GLU A 174 -13.22 -4.46 -17.68
N PRO A 175 -12.51 -4.02 -18.74
CA PRO A 175 -13.15 -3.36 -19.87
C PRO A 175 -14.04 -4.35 -20.62
N LYS A 176 -14.99 -3.83 -21.40
CA LYS A 176 -15.88 -4.64 -22.24
C LYS A 176 -15.14 -5.46 -23.30
N GLU A 177 -14.04 -4.94 -23.79
CA GLU A 177 -13.18 -5.59 -24.76
C GLU A 177 -11.75 -5.69 -24.24
N LYS A 178 -11.17 -6.87 -24.29
CA LYS A 178 -9.79 -7.14 -23.89
C LYS A 178 -8.89 -7.23 -25.12
N THR A 179 -7.72 -6.61 -25.03
CA THR A 179 -6.72 -6.54 -26.13
C THR A 179 -5.48 -7.40 -25.86
N TYR A 180 -5.45 -8.15 -24.77
CA TYR A 180 -4.33 -8.97 -24.32
C TYR A 180 -4.74 -10.43 -24.12
N ASP A 181 -3.77 -11.33 -24.31
CA ASP A 181 -3.98 -12.78 -24.16
C ASP A 181 -3.82 -13.22 -22.70
N ARG A 182 -2.96 -12.53 -21.94
CA ARG A 182 -2.60 -12.87 -20.57
C ARG A 182 -2.56 -11.63 -19.68
N ASP A 183 -2.96 -11.81 -18.42
CA ASP A 183 -3.14 -10.71 -17.47
C ASP A 183 -2.60 -11.12 -16.10
N TYR A 184 -1.61 -10.38 -15.59
CA TYR A 184 -1.00 -10.57 -14.28
C TYR A 184 -1.15 -9.31 -13.45
N THR A 185 -1.40 -9.47 -12.15
CA THR A 185 -1.37 -8.37 -11.19
C THR A 185 -0.27 -8.62 -10.18
N ILE A 186 0.58 -7.63 -9.98
CA ILE A 186 1.68 -7.65 -9.03
C ILE A 186 1.51 -6.47 -8.08
N MET A 187 1.36 -6.78 -6.81
CA MET A 187 1.37 -5.80 -5.72
C MET A 187 2.77 -5.78 -5.11
N LEU A 188 3.33 -4.59 -5.01
CA LEU A 188 4.67 -4.33 -4.46
C LEU A 188 4.52 -3.86 -3.03
N ASP A 189 5.35 -4.37 -2.15
CA ASP A 189 5.31 -4.08 -0.73
C ASP A 189 6.65 -4.43 -0.07
N GLU A 190 6.94 -3.89 1.08
CA GLU A 190 8.09 -4.21 1.91
C GLU A 190 7.67 -4.56 3.33
N TRP A 191 8.47 -5.40 3.99
CA TRP A 191 8.18 -5.95 5.31
C TRP A 191 9.39 -5.87 6.22
N MET A 192 9.12 -5.74 7.52
CA MET A 192 10.13 -5.90 8.57
C MET A 192 10.14 -7.36 9.03
N SER A 193 11.30 -8.02 8.94
CA SER A 193 11.44 -9.40 9.46
C SER A 193 11.35 -9.46 10.98
N ASN A 194 11.73 -8.37 11.67
CA ASN A 194 11.65 -8.21 13.12
C ASN A 194 10.40 -7.37 13.50
N GLN A 195 9.26 -8.03 13.68
CA GLN A 195 8.00 -7.36 14.01
C GLN A 195 7.96 -6.75 15.43
N GLU A 196 8.85 -7.15 16.36
CA GLU A 196 8.94 -6.53 17.69
C GLU A 196 9.46 -5.07 17.59
N GLU A 197 10.28 -4.76 16.60
CA GLU A 197 10.72 -3.39 16.30
C GLU A 197 9.59 -2.57 15.68
N SER A 198 8.81 -3.15 14.79
CA SER A 198 7.63 -2.52 14.17
C SER A 198 6.58 -2.09 15.22
N GLU A 199 6.28 -2.95 16.20
CA GLU A 199 5.34 -2.62 17.29
C GLU A 199 5.89 -1.53 18.23
N SER A 200 7.21 -1.42 18.40
CA SER A 200 7.79 -0.34 19.20
C SER A 200 7.70 1.02 18.48
N MET A 201 7.91 1.04 17.16
CA MET A 201 7.77 2.25 16.35
C MET A 201 6.34 2.77 16.31
N SER A 202 5.34 1.89 16.23
CA SER A 202 3.93 2.29 16.24
C SER A 202 3.48 2.86 17.60
N ASN A 203 3.97 2.30 18.71
CA ASN A 203 3.66 2.78 20.06
C ASN A 203 4.32 4.14 20.35
N ASP A 204 5.53 4.38 19.85
CA ASP A 204 6.21 5.68 20.03
C ASP A 204 5.48 6.81 19.29
N MET A 205 4.78 6.50 18.18
CA MET A 205 3.95 7.48 17.46
C MET A 205 2.62 7.79 18.16
N GLU A 206 2.00 6.82 18.83
CA GLU A 206 0.80 7.06 19.64
C GLU A 206 1.09 7.99 20.84
N ASP A 207 2.24 7.81 21.50
CA ASP A 207 2.63 8.65 22.64
C ASP A 207 2.95 10.09 22.22
N MET A 208 3.44 10.34 21.01
CA MET A 208 3.71 11.69 20.50
C MET A 208 2.43 12.46 20.12
N ASN A 209 1.41 11.77 19.62
CA ASN A 209 0.13 12.39 19.26
C ASN A 209 -0.70 12.82 20.51
N GLY A 210 -0.34 12.35 21.70
CA GLY A 210 -0.97 12.70 22.98
C GLY A 210 -0.31 13.86 23.74
N MET A 211 0.79 14.45 23.25
CA MET A 211 1.46 15.56 23.92
C MET A 211 0.81 16.90 23.60
N ASP A 212 0.21 17.51 24.62
CA ASP A 212 -0.35 18.87 24.59
C ASP A 212 0.77 19.89 24.32
N HIS A 213 0.87 20.39 23.09
CA HIS A 213 1.86 21.38 22.63
C HIS A 213 1.69 22.78 23.25
N SER A 214 0.75 22.99 24.16
CA SER A 214 0.47 24.32 24.76
C SER A 214 1.54 24.80 25.75
N ASN A 215 2.54 24.02 26.13
CA ASN A 215 3.50 24.33 27.21
C ASN A 215 4.98 24.55 26.77
N MET A 216 5.30 24.62 25.48
CA MET A 216 6.71 24.82 25.01
C MET A 216 7.14 26.26 24.77
N ASN A 217 6.51 27.25 25.40
CA ASN A 217 6.91 28.66 25.28
C ASN A 217 7.72 29.13 26.51
N GLY A 218 8.92 28.61 26.71
CA GLY A 218 9.76 29.05 27.81
C GLY A 218 11.10 28.38 28.05
N MET A 219 11.87 28.00 27.03
CA MET A 219 13.28 27.64 27.25
C MET A 219 14.22 28.52 26.45
N ASN A 220 14.92 29.35 27.19
CA ASN A 220 15.93 30.31 26.74
C ASN A 220 17.25 29.58 26.49
N HIS A 221 17.74 29.56 25.27
CA HIS A 221 19.04 28.96 24.89
C HIS A 221 20.20 29.86 25.33
N GLY A 222 20.84 29.47 26.41
CA GLY A 222 22.18 29.96 26.79
C GLY A 222 23.24 29.05 26.18
N ALA A 223 24.08 29.62 25.34
CA ALA A 223 25.22 28.93 24.71
C ALA A 223 26.27 28.53 25.74
N SER A 224 26.69 27.25 25.75
CA SER A 224 28.03 26.85 26.19
C SER A 224 28.48 25.60 25.40
N SER A 225 29.59 25.76 24.70
CA SER A 225 30.32 24.73 23.98
C SER A 225 30.95 23.73 24.93
N GLU A 226 30.69 22.43 24.73
CA GLU A 226 31.69 21.38 24.97
C GLU A 226 31.19 20.11 24.22
N SER A 227 32.14 19.52 23.50
CA SER A 227 31.99 18.35 22.65
C SER A 227 31.83 17.07 23.47
N ASP A 228 30.70 16.37 23.29
CA ASP A 228 30.62 14.92 23.50
C ASP A 228 29.87 14.30 22.31
N GLU A 229 30.61 13.50 21.53
CA GLU A 229 30.03 12.60 20.53
C GLU A 229 29.26 11.51 21.27
N GLN A 230 27.97 11.74 21.50
CA GLN A 230 26.96 10.69 21.67
C GLN A 230 25.97 10.90 20.55
N GLY A 231 25.78 9.83 19.74
CA GLY A 231 24.87 9.81 18.62
C GLY A 231 23.50 10.34 19.03
N THR A 232 23.12 11.44 18.44
CA THR A 232 21.73 11.87 18.41
C THR A 232 21.02 10.84 17.54
N GLU A 233 20.33 9.89 18.17
CA GLU A 233 19.33 9.10 17.49
C GLU A 233 18.34 10.09 16.90
N SER A 234 18.35 10.20 15.59
CA SER A 234 17.36 10.92 14.81
C SER A 234 16.03 10.23 15.07
N MET A 235 15.10 10.89 15.76
CA MET A 235 13.70 10.44 15.88
C MET A 235 12.95 10.74 14.57
N GLY A 236 13.59 10.55 13.41
CA GLY A 236 12.95 10.52 12.13
C GLY A 236 12.58 9.09 11.83
N HIS A 237 11.51 8.89 11.11
CA HIS A 237 11.05 7.59 10.64
C HIS A 237 12.22 6.80 10.07
N ASP A 238 12.62 5.74 10.75
CA ASP A 238 13.71 4.89 10.30
C ASP A 238 13.19 3.87 9.30
N MET A 239 13.13 4.27 8.02
CA MET A 239 12.79 3.39 6.89
C MET A 239 13.81 2.26 6.69
N THR A 240 14.92 2.24 7.45
CA THR A 240 15.94 1.18 7.39
C THR A 240 15.48 -0.13 8.02
N GLY A 241 14.34 -0.13 8.72
CA GLY A 241 13.75 -1.35 9.30
C GLY A 241 13.16 -2.32 8.26
N TYR A 242 12.80 -1.84 7.07
CA TYR A 242 12.29 -2.70 6.00
C TYR A 242 13.45 -3.46 5.34
N ASP A 243 13.45 -4.78 5.49
CA ASP A 243 14.53 -5.67 5.05
C ASP A 243 14.07 -6.77 4.08
N ILE A 244 12.74 -6.91 3.86
CA ILE A 244 12.16 -7.90 2.94
C ILE A 244 11.23 -7.22 1.94
N PHE A 245 11.62 -7.21 0.68
CA PHE A 245 10.88 -6.63 -0.43
C PHE A 245 10.10 -7.71 -1.16
N THR A 246 8.81 -7.49 -1.42
CA THR A 246 7.89 -8.52 -1.89
C THR A 246 7.15 -8.16 -3.18
N MET A 247 6.85 -9.19 -3.96
CA MET A 247 5.84 -9.18 -5.01
C MET A 247 4.72 -10.14 -4.63
N ASN A 248 3.51 -9.64 -4.52
CA ASN A 248 2.35 -10.42 -4.07
C ASN A 248 2.58 -11.12 -2.71
N GLY A 249 3.17 -10.41 -1.75
CA GLY A 249 3.43 -10.89 -0.40
C GLY A 249 4.50 -12.00 -0.31
N LYS A 250 5.32 -12.17 -1.35
CA LYS A 250 6.42 -13.15 -1.40
C LYS A 250 7.71 -12.47 -1.82
N SER A 251 8.84 -13.02 -1.36
CA SER A 251 10.18 -12.53 -1.68
C SER A 251 11.06 -13.65 -2.26
N SER A 252 12.02 -13.29 -3.05
CA SER A 252 13.06 -14.19 -3.59
C SER A 252 12.47 -15.41 -4.30
N ASP A 253 12.93 -16.63 -3.97
CA ASP A 253 12.51 -17.90 -4.60
C ASP A 253 11.04 -18.27 -4.33
N ALA A 254 10.37 -17.58 -3.39
CA ALA A 254 8.95 -17.80 -3.10
C ALA A 254 8.01 -17.06 -4.07
N ILE A 255 8.54 -16.16 -4.91
CA ILE A 255 7.75 -15.45 -5.91
C ILE A 255 7.42 -16.38 -7.08
N GLU A 256 6.14 -16.52 -7.39
CA GLU A 256 5.69 -17.35 -8.50
C GLU A 256 6.09 -16.76 -9.87
N PRO A 257 6.60 -17.57 -10.81
CA PRO A 257 6.96 -17.09 -12.15
C PRO A 257 5.74 -16.72 -12.99
N LEU A 258 5.89 -15.70 -13.82
CA LEU A 258 4.90 -15.31 -14.83
C LEU A 258 5.08 -16.18 -16.08
N LYS A 259 4.16 -17.11 -16.31
CA LYS A 259 4.22 -18.05 -17.45
C LYS A 259 3.67 -17.40 -18.71
N VAL A 260 4.44 -17.43 -19.80
CA VAL A 260 4.05 -16.85 -21.09
C VAL A 260 4.24 -17.84 -22.23
N LYS A 261 3.51 -17.67 -23.33
CA LYS A 261 3.73 -18.35 -24.60
C LYS A 261 4.29 -17.38 -25.62
N GLU A 262 5.17 -17.88 -26.49
CA GLU A 262 5.67 -17.07 -27.60
C GLU A 262 4.52 -16.56 -28.48
N GLY A 263 4.52 -15.25 -28.73
CA GLY A 263 3.53 -14.54 -29.52
C GLY A 263 2.36 -13.95 -28.71
N GLU A 264 2.19 -14.29 -27.42
CA GLU A 264 1.15 -13.71 -26.59
C GLU A 264 1.42 -12.22 -26.31
N THR A 265 0.36 -11.43 -26.26
CA THR A 265 0.36 -10.11 -25.64
C THR A 265 0.05 -10.26 -24.15
N VAL A 266 0.99 -9.85 -23.32
CA VAL A 266 0.93 -9.99 -21.87
C VAL A 266 0.75 -8.62 -21.23
N ARG A 267 -0.30 -8.44 -20.41
CA ARG A 267 -0.49 -7.28 -19.54
C ARG A 267 0.03 -7.63 -18.15
N ILE A 268 0.83 -6.75 -17.60
CA ILE A 268 1.23 -6.79 -16.17
C ILE A 268 0.71 -5.51 -15.52
N ARG A 269 -0.12 -5.67 -14.49
CA ARG A 269 -0.66 -4.63 -13.66
C ARG A 269 0.19 -4.51 -12.41
N LEU A 270 0.84 -3.38 -12.25
CA LEU A 270 1.71 -3.07 -11.14
C LEU A 270 0.99 -2.13 -10.19
N ALA A 271 0.95 -2.44 -8.90
CA ALA A 271 0.39 -1.58 -7.86
C ALA A 271 1.36 -1.52 -6.68
N ASN A 272 1.69 -0.34 -6.24
CA ASN A 272 2.53 -0.17 -5.05
C ASN A 272 1.65 0.10 -3.83
N VAL A 273 1.67 -0.81 -2.87
CA VAL A 273 0.92 -0.72 -1.61
C VAL A 273 1.83 -0.55 -0.39
N GLY A 274 3.14 -0.52 -0.61
CA GLY A 274 4.14 -0.24 0.41
C GLY A 274 4.36 1.26 0.64
N TYR A 275 5.41 1.59 1.37
CA TYR A 275 5.80 2.96 1.72
C TYR A 275 6.92 3.50 0.84
N LEU A 276 7.67 2.61 0.18
CA LEU A 276 8.82 2.97 -0.63
C LEU A 276 8.48 3.05 -2.12
N SER A 277 9.15 3.93 -2.84
CA SER A 277 9.07 3.96 -4.30
C SER A 277 9.94 2.87 -4.91
N HIS A 278 9.41 2.10 -5.86
CA HIS A 278 10.12 1.02 -6.53
C HIS A 278 10.43 1.35 -7.99
N ASN A 279 11.62 0.96 -8.45
CA ASN A 279 12.07 1.15 -9.83
C ASN A 279 12.06 -0.18 -10.58
N LEU A 280 10.98 -0.51 -11.27
CA LEU A 280 10.83 -1.79 -11.94
C LEU A 280 11.38 -1.78 -13.36
N HIS A 281 12.07 -2.84 -13.74
CA HIS A 281 12.57 -3.09 -15.10
C HIS A 281 12.09 -4.43 -15.63
N LEU A 282 11.54 -4.43 -16.84
CA LEU A 282 11.24 -5.62 -17.61
C LEU A 282 12.41 -5.95 -18.54
N HIS A 283 13.18 -6.98 -18.21
CA HIS A 283 14.34 -7.40 -19.00
C HIS A 283 13.94 -8.09 -20.30
N GLY A 284 14.77 -7.92 -21.32
CA GLY A 284 14.72 -8.66 -22.57
C GLY A 284 13.53 -8.38 -23.49
N HIS A 285 12.63 -7.49 -23.11
CA HIS A 285 11.43 -7.16 -23.88
C HIS A 285 11.23 -5.67 -24.04
N LYS A 286 10.70 -5.26 -25.19
CA LYS A 286 10.08 -3.95 -25.33
C LYS A 286 8.69 -4.02 -24.75
N PHE A 287 8.28 -2.94 -24.11
CA PHE A 287 6.96 -2.84 -23.49
C PHE A 287 6.32 -1.48 -23.75
N LYS A 288 5.04 -1.36 -23.47
CA LYS A 288 4.29 -0.10 -23.47
C LYS A 288 3.72 0.11 -22.08
N VAL A 289 3.71 1.35 -21.61
CA VAL A 289 2.85 1.75 -20.49
C VAL A 289 1.49 2.06 -21.08
N VAL A 290 0.51 1.22 -20.82
CA VAL A 290 -0.82 1.32 -21.45
C VAL A 290 -1.84 2.04 -20.59
N ALA A 291 -1.64 2.04 -19.25
CA ALA A 291 -2.47 2.79 -18.33
C ALA A 291 -1.65 3.23 -17.11
N ILE A 292 -2.07 4.34 -16.49
CA ILE A 292 -1.56 4.86 -15.22
C ILE A 292 -2.77 5.10 -14.32
N ASP A 293 -2.72 4.63 -13.06
CA ASP A 293 -3.81 4.72 -12.08
C ASP A 293 -5.17 4.27 -12.66
N GLY A 294 -5.13 3.17 -13.43
CA GLY A 294 -6.29 2.61 -14.08
C GLY A 294 -6.77 3.35 -15.34
N GLN A 295 -6.16 4.50 -15.69
CA GLN A 295 -6.58 5.31 -16.83
C GLN A 295 -5.71 5.04 -18.06
N GLU A 296 -6.34 4.63 -19.18
CA GLU A 296 -5.63 4.26 -20.40
C GLU A 296 -4.96 5.48 -21.07
N LEU A 297 -3.75 5.26 -21.58
CA LEU A 297 -3.00 6.25 -22.36
C LEU A 297 -3.31 6.12 -23.86
N ASN A 298 -3.40 7.27 -24.54
CA ASN A 298 -3.68 7.31 -25.97
C ASN A 298 -2.43 6.98 -26.81
N GLU A 299 -2.52 5.95 -27.66
CA GLU A 299 -1.45 5.50 -28.57
C GLU A 299 -0.07 5.35 -27.87
N PRO A 300 0.05 4.50 -26.82
CA PRO A 300 1.29 4.34 -26.08
C PRO A 300 2.40 3.77 -26.96
N GLN A 301 3.61 4.33 -26.84
CA GLN A 301 4.77 3.96 -27.64
C GLN A 301 5.56 2.82 -26.98
N GLU A 302 6.30 2.04 -27.79
CA GLU A 302 7.22 1.05 -27.26
C GLU A 302 8.40 1.70 -26.55
N LEU A 303 8.72 1.18 -25.38
CA LEU A 303 9.86 1.52 -24.54
C LEU A 303 10.82 0.32 -24.49
N GLU A 304 12.10 0.62 -24.31
CA GLU A 304 13.16 -0.38 -24.14
C GLU A 304 14.16 0.15 -23.12
N ASN A 305 14.62 -0.69 -22.21
CA ASN A 305 15.60 -0.33 -21.18
C ASN A 305 15.20 0.92 -20.40
N LYS A 306 13.99 0.90 -19.84
CA LYS A 306 13.44 1.96 -18.99
C LYS A 306 12.99 1.40 -17.65
N LEU A 307 13.27 2.15 -16.59
CA LEU A 307 12.69 1.91 -15.28
C LEU A 307 11.29 2.53 -15.21
N ILE A 308 10.37 1.83 -14.57
CA ILE A 308 9.10 2.38 -14.12
C ILE A 308 9.24 2.68 -12.64
N ALA A 309 9.36 3.95 -12.30
CA ALA A 309 9.28 4.39 -10.90
C ALA A 309 7.81 4.42 -10.51
N ILE A 310 7.48 3.67 -9.47
CA ILE A 310 6.12 3.52 -8.97
C ILE A 310 6.11 3.85 -7.47
N ALA A 311 5.50 4.97 -7.13
CA ALA A 311 5.42 5.46 -5.75
C ALA A 311 4.24 4.81 -4.99
N PRO A 312 4.21 4.90 -3.66
CA PRO A 312 3.07 4.46 -2.86
C PRO A 312 1.73 4.97 -3.41
N GLY A 313 0.75 4.08 -3.54
CA GLY A 313 -0.56 4.40 -4.09
C GLY A 313 -0.65 4.43 -5.62
N GLU A 314 0.46 4.52 -6.37
CA GLU A 314 0.43 4.54 -7.84
C GLU A 314 0.22 3.13 -8.44
N ARG A 315 -0.38 3.09 -9.63
CA ARG A 315 -0.54 1.87 -10.44
C ARG A 315 -0.11 2.14 -11.88
N TYR A 316 0.59 1.16 -12.47
CA TYR A 316 1.01 1.18 -13.87
C TYR A 316 0.66 -0.15 -14.53
N ASP A 317 -0.08 -0.10 -15.64
CA ASP A 317 -0.28 -1.27 -16.49
C ASP A 317 0.70 -1.23 -17.65
N ILE A 318 1.50 -2.29 -17.79
CA ILE A 318 2.41 -2.46 -18.93
C ILE A 318 1.96 -3.60 -19.82
N GLU A 319 2.19 -3.48 -21.12
CA GLU A 319 1.99 -4.56 -22.09
C GLU A 319 3.27 -4.83 -22.87
N PHE A 320 3.57 -6.11 -23.06
CA PHE A 320 4.64 -6.56 -23.95
C PHE A 320 4.21 -7.75 -24.77
N THR A 321 4.85 -7.94 -25.93
CA THR A 321 4.71 -9.17 -26.70
C THR A 321 5.79 -10.15 -26.27
N ALA A 322 5.41 -11.37 -25.92
CA ALA A 322 6.33 -12.43 -25.56
C ALA A 322 7.02 -12.99 -26.84
N ASN A 323 8.06 -12.29 -27.33
CA ASN A 323 8.74 -12.58 -28.60
C ASN A 323 10.24 -12.85 -28.46
N ASN A 324 10.72 -13.04 -27.24
CA ASN A 324 12.13 -13.31 -26.94
C ASN A 324 12.24 -14.49 -25.95
N PRO A 325 12.09 -15.75 -26.44
CA PRO A 325 12.15 -16.93 -25.56
C PRO A 325 13.44 -16.98 -24.76
N GLY A 326 13.31 -17.12 -23.43
CA GLY A 326 14.43 -17.09 -22.49
C GLY A 326 13.94 -17.11 -21.06
N ASN A 327 14.84 -16.92 -20.11
CA ASN A 327 14.52 -16.57 -18.72
C ASN A 327 14.84 -15.09 -18.52
N TRP A 328 13.83 -14.32 -18.37
CA TRP A 328 13.90 -12.89 -18.17
C TRP A 328 13.27 -12.53 -16.82
N TYR A 329 13.64 -11.40 -16.25
CA TYR A 329 13.09 -10.95 -15.01
C TYR A 329 12.31 -9.65 -15.19
N LEU A 330 11.23 -9.52 -14.42
CA LEU A 330 10.72 -8.25 -13.98
C LEU A 330 11.26 -8.06 -12.57
N GLU A 331 12.11 -7.07 -12.36
CA GLU A 331 12.81 -6.89 -11.08
C GLU A 331 12.92 -5.42 -10.67
N CYS A 332 13.05 -5.17 -9.38
CA CYS A 332 13.31 -3.85 -8.83
C CYS A 332 14.80 -3.52 -8.86
N HIS A 333 15.14 -2.31 -9.33
CA HIS A 333 16.48 -1.72 -9.33
C HIS A 333 16.58 -0.69 -8.20
N GLY A 334 16.41 -1.13 -6.95
CA GLY A 334 16.55 -0.31 -5.75
C GLY A 334 17.95 -0.45 -5.15
N ASP A 335 18.33 0.56 -4.35
CA ASP A 335 19.66 0.60 -3.69
C ASP A 335 19.60 0.09 -2.23
N MET A 336 18.41 -0.21 -1.69
CA MET A 336 18.23 -0.71 -0.34
C MET A 336 18.55 -2.22 -0.26
N GLU A 337 19.11 -2.64 0.87
CA GLU A 337 19.32 -4.06 1.19
C GLU A 337 17.99 -4.82 1.15
N GLY A 338 17.96 -6.00 0.56
CA GLY A 338 16.74 -6.81 0.37
C GLY A 338 16.00 -6.58 -0.94
N THR A 339 16.23 -5.45 -1.63
CA THR A 339 15.57 -5.12 -2.92
C THR A 339 15.81 -6.19 -3.99
N GLU A 340 16.95 -6.89 -3.94
CA GLU A 340 17.27 -8.01 -4.84
C GLU A 340 16.31 -9.19 -4.74
N GLY A 341 15.55 -9.27 -3.65
CA GLY A 341 14.48 -10.24 -3.46
C GLY A 341 13.19 -9.92 -4.21
N MET A 342 13.02 -8.67 -4.68
CA MET A 342 11.83 -8.21 -5.41
C MET A 342 11.99 -8.46 -6.92
N LYS A 343 11.91 -9.72 -7.33
CA LYS A 343 11.99 -10.11 -8.74
C LYS A 343 11.16 -11.34 -9.07
N THR A 344 10.49 -11.32 -10.23
CA THR A 344 9.75 -12.47 -10.76
C THR A 344 10.26 -12.87 -12.13
N LEU A 345 10.28 -14.18 -12.37
CA LEU A 345 10.73 -14.78 -13.63
C LEU A 345 9.63 -14.70 -14.69
N ILE A 346 9.94 -14.19 -15.88
CA ILE A 346 9.12 -14.35 -17.08
C ILE A 346 9.51 -15.69 -17.70
N GLN A 347 8.66 -16.70 -17.51
CA GLN A 347 8.94 -18.08 -17.92
C GLN A 347 8.18 -18.46 -19.20
N TYR A 348 8.92 -18.71 -20.27
CA TYR A 348 8.33 -19.20 -21.53
C TYR A 348 7.95 -20.67 -21.42
N GLU A 349 6.71 -21.02 -21.76
CA GLU A 349 6.23 -22.40 -21.77
C GLU A 349 7.04 -23.25 -22.79
N GLY A 350 7.57 -24.38 -22.33
CA GLY A 350 8.38 -25.31 -23.16
C GLY A 350 9.86 -24.94 -23.26
N ASN A 351 10.32 -23.87 -22.64
CA ASN A 351 11.73 -23.52 -22.57
C ASN A 351 12.30 -23.89 -21.19
N SER A 352 13.20 -24.89 -21.15
CA SER A 352 13.79 -25.40 -19.91
C SER A 352 15.23 -24.96 -19.66
N ASP A 353 15.88 -24.39 -20.71
CA ASP A 353 17.32 -24.11 -20.69
C ASP A 353 17.60 -22.64 -20.94
N SER A 354 17.66 -21.85 -19.90
CA SER A 354 18.04 -20.47 -20.06
C SER A 354 18.94 -19.98 -18.93
N LYS A 355 19.92 -19.19 -19.33
CA LYS A 355 20.77 -18.47 -18.40
C LYS A 355 19.96 -17.36 -17.75
N ASP A 356 20.13 -17.23 -16.47
CA ASP A 356 19.69 -16.07 -15.72
C ASP A 356 20.28 -14.79 -16.34
N GLN A 357 19.43 -13.82 -16.71
CA GLN A 357 19.81 -12.57 -17.35
C GLN A 357 19.33 -11.37 -16.51
N SER A 358 19.43 -11.46 -15.22
CA SER A 358 19.23 -10.34 -14.33
C SER A 358 20.47 -9.44 -14.29
N ASN A 359 20.27 -8.12 -14.26
CA ASN A 359 21.35 -7.14 -14.10
C ASN A 359 20.84 -5.89 -13.38
N GLN A 360 20.60 -6.02 -12.08
CA GLN A 360 20.07 -4.93 -11.23
C GLN A 360 21.02 -3.73 -11.11
N ASN A 361 22.30 -3.90 -11.41
CA ASN A 361 23.32 -2.83 -11.34
C ASN A 361 23.34 -1.94 -12.60
N GLU A 362 22.46 -2.13 -13.57
CA GLU A 362 22.40 -1.32 -14.76
C GLU A 362 21.72 0.02 -14.48
N SER A 363 22.42 1.13 -14.73
CA SER A 363 21.84 2.48 -14.63
C SER A 363 20.96 2.76 -15.84
N LEU A 364 19.66 2.67 -15.67
CA LEU A 364 18.67 2.89 -16.70
C LEU A 364 17.89 4.19 -16.48
N PRO A 365 17.49 4.87 -17.58
CA PRO A 365 16.66 6.07 -17.45
C PRO A 365 15.24 5.73 -17.04
N VAL A 366 14.70 6.51 -16.12
CA VAL A 366 13.32 6.37 -15.65
C VAL A 366 12.33 6.81 -16.75
N PHE A 367 11.21 6.10 -16.85
CA PHE A 367 10.07 6.48 -17.67
C PHE A 367 9.54 7.86 -17.27
N ASN A 368 9.15 8.64 -18.26
CA ASN A 368 8.54 9.96 -18.05
C ASN A 368 7.33 10.12 -18.97
N PHE A 369 6.17 10.31 -18.38
CA PHE A 369 4.90 10.43 -19.09
C PHE A 369 4.68 11.78 -19.78
N VAL A 370 5.47 12.83 -19.49
CA VAL A 370 5.25 14.22 -19.98
C VAL A 370 5.10 14.29 -21.50
N ASN A 371 5.86 13.49 -22.24
CA ASN A 371 5.86 13.46 -23.72
C ASN A 371 5.53 12.04 -24.25
N TYR A 372 4.78 11.24 -23.50
CA TYR A 372 4.51 9.86 -23.86
C TYR A 372 3.10 9.69 -24.43
N GLY A 373 2.96 8.81 -25.42
CA GLY A 373 1.70 8.59 -26.14
C GLY A 373 1.40 9.72 -27.15
N ALA A 374 0.21 9.71 -27.70
CA ALA A 374 -0.24 10.72 -28.66
C ALA A 374 -1.24 11.69 -28.03
N THR A 375 -1.13 12.96 -28.38
CA THR A 375 -2.08 13.99 -27.96
C THR A 375 -3.49 13.68 -28.48
N THR A 376 -4.47 13.81 -27.63
CA THR A 376 -5.89 13.73 -27.99
C THR A 376 -6.67 14.86 -27.28
N ALA A 377 -7.96 14.96 -27.57
CA ALA A 377 -8.81 15.93 -26.90
C ALA A 377 -8.77 15.69 -25.37
N SER A 378 -8.58 16.76 -24.65
CA SER A 378 -8.43 16.77 -23.19
C SER A 378 -9.56 17.57 -22.56
N GLU A 379 -10.04 17.15 -21.40
CA GLU A 379 -11.10 17.86 -20.68
C GLU A 379 -10.59 19.18 -20.10
N PHE A 380 -9.32 19.23 -19.68
CA PHE A 380 -8.72 20.37 -19.04
C PHE A 380 -7.50 20.90 -19.80
N SER A 381 -7.21 22.19 -19.64
CA SER A 381 -6.03 22.85 -20.19
C SER A 381 -5.48 23.89 -19.22
N LEU A 382 -4.20 24.26 -19.36
CA LEU A 382 -3.57 25.30 -18.53
C LEU A 382 -4.20 26.68 -18.68
N THR A 383 -4.88 26.95 -19.81
CA THR A 383 -5.34 28.29 -20.20
C THR A 383 -6.84 28.50 -20.13
N GLN A 384 -7.63 27.47 -19.83
CA GLN A 384 -9.06 27.63 -19.61
C GLN A 384 -9.34 28.38 -18.31
N GLU A 385 -10.54 28.93 -18.15
CA GLU A 385 -11.02 29.48 -16.90
C GLU A 385 -11.41 28.34 -15.94
N TYR A 386 -11.05 28.49 -14.67
CA TYR A 386 -11.40 27.59 -13.58
C TYR A 386 -12.23 28.34 -12.55
N ASP A 387 -13.21 27.66 -11.96
CA ASP A 387 -14.02 28.23 -10.88
C ASP A 387 -13.19 28.40 -9.61
N ILE A 388 -12.23 27.50 -9.39
CA ILE A 388 -11.33 27.50 -8.25
C ILE A 388 -9.89 27.23 -8.71
N GLU A 389 -8.96 28.08 -8.27
CA GLU A 389 -7.53 27.84 -8.34
C GLU A 389 -6.96 27.75 -6.92
N TYR A 390 -6.33 26.64 -6.59
CA TYR A 390 -5.83 26.34 -5.26
C TYR A 390 -4.37 25.92 -5.32
N THR A 391 -3.58 26.32 -4.32
CA THR A 391 -2.19 25.89 -4.19
C THR A 391 -2.04 25.07 -2.94
N MET A 392 -1.41 23.91 -3.06
CA MET A 392 -1.02 23.04 -1.96
C MET A 392 0.50 23.04 -1.84
N GLU A 393 1.02 23.74 -0.85
CA GLU A 393 2.43 23.73 -0.49
C GLU A 393 2.65 22.61 0.53
N LEU A 394 3.38 21.57 0.11
CA LEU A 394 3.70 20.41 0.93
C LEU A 394 5.00 20.68 1.67
N ASN A 395 4.97 20.66 2.99
CA ASN A 395 6.10 20.98 3.83
C ASN A 395 6.25 19.95 4.93
N GLY A 396 7.49 19.64 5.28
CA GLY A 396 7.77 18.78 6.40
C GLY A 396 9.23 18.28 6.39
N ASN A 397 9.61 17.62 7.44
CA ASN A 397 10.90 16.97 7.53
C ASN A 397 10.87 15.82 8.57
N ASN A 398 11.70 14.84 8.36
CA ASN A 398 11.78 13.64 9.20
C ASN A 398 12.30 13.94 10.63
N MET A 399 13.05 15.04 10.86
CA MET A 399 13.63 15.30 12.18
C MET A 399 12.60 15.75 13.21
N ASP A 400 11.62 16.55 12.77
CA ASP A 400 10.60 17.11 13.65
C ASP A 400 9.28 16.32 13.59
N ASN A 401 9.18 15.36 12.65
CA ASN A 401 7.96 14.62 12.30
C ASN A 401 6.72 15.54 12.16
N ILE A 402 6.92 16.71 11.55
CA ILE A 402 5.85 17.70 11.30
C ILE A 402 5.61 17.75 9.80
N TRP A 403 4.41 17.39 9.39
CA TRP A 403 3.98 17.34 8.00
C TRP A 403 2.76 18.21 7.81
N SER A 404 2.78 19.10 6.83
CA SER A 404 1.71 20.09 6.68
C SER A 404 1.41 20.40 5.21
N ILE A 405 0.17 20.83 4.97
CA ILE A 405 -0.27 21.43 3.73
C ILE A 405 -0.60 22.88 4.01
N ASN A 406 0.03 23.81 3.28
CA ASN A 406 -0.11 25.26 3.48
C ASN A 406 0.19 25.73 4.92
N GLY A 407 1.08 25.01 5.61
CA GLY A 407 1.50 25.31 6.99
C GLY A 407 0.53 24.83 8.09
N ASN A 408 -0.51 24.10 7.71
CA ASN A 408 -1.47 23.50 8.65
C ASN A 408 -1.38 21.97 8.59
N SER A 409 -1.56 21.30 9.70
CA SER A 409 -1.64 19.85 9.82
C SER A 409 -3.03 19.42 10.23
N PHE A 410 -3.53 18.30 9.69
CA PHE A 410 -4.83 17.75 10.09
C PHE A 410 -4.84 17.47 11.62
N PRO A 411 -5.95 17.75 12.35
CA PRO A 411 -7.26 18.22 11.84
C PRO A 411 -7.41 19.74 11.68
N ASP A 412 -6.40 20.54 12.00
CA ASP A 412 -6.44 22.01 11.99
C ASP A 412 -6.20 22.56 10.57
N ILE A 413 -7.04 22.15 9.62
CA ILE A 413 -6.97 22.51 8.19
C ILE A 413 -8.15 23.37 7.76
N ASP A 414 -7.92 24.25 6.78
CA ASP A 414 -9.00 25.03 6.17
C ASP A 414 -9.89 24.18 5.25
N GLY A 415 -9.28 23.26 4.52
CA GLY A 415 -9.92 22.46 3.49
C GLY A 415 -10.26 23.28 2.23
N LEU A 416 -10.51 22.58 1.13
CA LEU A 416 -10.94 23.18 -0.11
C LEU A 416 -12.46 23.05 -0.28
N ASN A 417 -13.18 24.18 -0.24
CA ASN A 417 -14.63 24.20 -0.42
C ASN A 417 -14.95 24.28 -1.92
N VAL A 418 -15.76 23.34 -2.42
CA VAL A 418 -16.18 23.25 -3.82
C VAL A 418 -17.70 23.15 -3.95
N LYS A 419 -18.23 23.48 -5.11
CA LYS A 419 -19.61 23.21 -5.50
C LYS A 419 -19.67 22.14 -6.56
N LYS A 420 -20.73 21.37 -6.58
CA LYS A 420 -20.94 20.40 -7.64
C LYS A 420 -20.91 21.07 -9.01
N GLY A 421 -19.99 20.64 -9.85
CA GLY A 421 -19.76 21.12 -11.20
C GLY A 421 -18.59 22.08 -11.36
N ASP A 422 -18.02 22.57 -10.24
CA ASP A 422 -16.85 23.44 -10.30
C ASP A 422 -15.69 22.75 -11.02
N LEU A 423 -14.99 23.54 -11.85
CA LEU A 423 -13.71 23.16 -12.43
C LEU A 423 -12.61 23.66 -11.50
N VAL A 424 -11.83 22.74 -10.95
CA VAL A 424 -10.82 23.01 -9.94
C VAL A 424 -9.44 22.78 -10.55
N LYS A 425 -8.55 23.78 -10.40
CA LYS A 425 -7.13 23.67 -10.74
C LYS A 425 -6.31 23.73 -9.46
N VAL A 426 -5.46 22.72 -9.24
CA VAL A 426 -4.58 22.64 -8.07
C VAL A 426 -3.13 22.70 -8.52
N THR A 427 -2.36 23.57 -7.89
CA THR A 427 -0.89 23.58 -8.02
C THR A 427 -0.32 22.90 -6.77
N LEU A 428 0.34 21.78 -6.96
CA LEU A 428 1.02 21.00 -5.91
C LEU A 428 2.51 21.35 -5.96
N ILE A 429 3.09 21.73 -4.81
CA ILE A 429 4.50 22.12 -4.71
C ILE A 429 5.12 21.38 -3.52
N ASN A 430 6.16 20.59 -3.77
CA ASN A 430 6.92 19.95 -2.71
C ASN A 430 8.10 20.85 -2.29
N ASN A 431 7.96 21.47 -1.11
CA ASN A 431 8.98 22.32 -0.49
C ASN A 431 9.84 21.57 0.54
N SER A 432 9.66 20.26 0.70
CA SER A 432 10.40 19.45 1.65
C SER A 432 11.87 19.25 1.24
N PRO A 433 12.76 18.88 2.16
CA PRO A 433 14.17 18.64 1.86
C PRO A 433 14.41 17.57 0.80
N GLU A 434 15.62 17.56 0.22
CA GLU A 434 16.05 16.55 -0.75
C GLU A 434 15.87 15.13 -0.20
N GLY A 435 15.30 14.25 -1.02
CA GLY A 435 15.03 12.85 -0.68
C GLY A 435 13.66 12.62 -0.03
N VAL A 436 12.87 13.67 0.21
CA VAL A 436 11.51 13.55 0.75
C VAL A 436 10.49 13.69 -0.37
N ASP A 437 9.85 12.61 -0.72
CA ASP A 437 8.81 12.53 -1.73
C ASP A 437 7.40 12.58 -1.10
N HIS A 438 6.43 13.08 -1.85
CA HIS A 438 5.03 13.09 -1.43
C HIS A 438 4.12 12.53 -2.54
N PRO A 439 3.73 11.27 -2.46
CA PRO A 439 2.67 10.71 -3.32
C PRO A 439 1.31 11.22 -2.84
N MET A 440 0.76 12.22 -3.53
CA MET A 440 -0.51 12.87 -3.17
C MET A 440 -1.69 12.17 -3.83
N HIS A 441 -2.61 11.66 -3.01
CA HIS A 441 -3.81 10.92 -3.44
C HIS A 441 -5.09 11.70 -3.18
N LEU A 442 -5.97 11.79 -4.18
CA LEU A 442 -7.28 12.41 -4.11
C LEU A 442 -8.37 11.35 -4.14
N HIS A 443 -9.16 11.27 -3.08
CA HIS A 443 -10.30 10.35 -2.97
C HIS A 443 -11.46 10.76 -3.87
N GLY A 444 -12.19 9.76 -4.35
CA GLY A 444 -13.46 9.92 -5.06
C GLY A 444 -13.42 10.61 -6.40
N HIS A 445 -12.25 11.09 -6.85
CA HIS A 445 -12.05 11.82 -8.09
C HIS A 445 -10.78 11.38 -8.80
N PHE A 446 -10.75 11.58 -10.11
CA PHE A 446 -9.52 11.62 -10.89
C PHE A 446 -9.17 13.07 -11.19
N PHE A 447 -7.89 13.37 -11.30
CA PHE A 447 -7.39 14.63 -11.81
C PHE A 447 -6.54 14.41 -13.06
N GLN A 448 -6.60 15.37 -13.99
CA GLN A 448 -5.72 15.40 -15.15
C GLN A 448 -4.46 16.20 -14.82
N VAL A 449 -3.29 15.65 -15.13
CA VAL A 449 -2.02 16.34 -15.01
C VAL A 449 -1.86 17.29 -16.20
N LEU A 450 -1.70 18.59 -15.93
CA LEU A 450 -1.57 19.63 -16.95
C LEU A 450 -0.12 20.03 -17.21
N SER A 451 0.70 20.10 -16.17
CA SER A 451 2.14 20.38 -16.29
C SER A 451 2.95 19.78 -15.16
N LYS A 452 4.24 19.61 -15.42
CA LYS A 452 5.28 19.28 -14.45
C LYS A 452 6.42 20.28 -14.56
N ASN A 453 6.81 20.94 -13.47
CA ASN A 453 7.92 21.89 -13.38
C ASN A 453 7.85 22.97 -14.50
N GLY A 454 6.65 23.55 -14.68
CA GLY A 454 6.36 24.56 -15.69
C GLY A 454 6.29 24.05 -17.14
N LYS A 455 6.44 22.73 -17.38
CA LYS A 455 6.32 22.11 -18.71
C LYS A 455 4.95 21.45 -18.86
N ALA A 456 4.19 21.87 -19.87
CA ALA A 456 2.91 21.24 -20.20
C ALA A 456 3.08 19.78 -20.59
N ILE A 457 2.06 18.95 -20.32
CA ILE A 457 1.96 17.59 -20.84
C ILE A 457 1.71 17.68 -22.35
N GLU A 458 2.61 17.12 -23.18
CA GLU A 458 2.58 17.20 -24.64
C GLU A 458 2.15 15.89 -25.30
N GLY A 459 2.18 14.78 -24.58
CA GLY A 459 1.79 13.44 -25.05
C GLY A 459 0.29 13.15 -24.88
N SER A 460 -0.01 11.91 -24.52
CA SER A 460 -1.35 11.53 -24.08
C SER A 460 -1.77 12.36 -22.86
N PRO A 461 -3.03 12.81 -22.76
CA PRO A 461 -3.54 13.27 -21.47
C PRO A 461 -3.30 12.21 -20.40
N VAL A 462 -2.77 12.64 -19.27
CA VAL A 462 -2.49 11.76 -18.13
C VAL A 462 -3.50 12.07 -17.04
N VAL A 463 -4.33 11.09 -16.74
CA VAL A 463 -5.35 11.16 -15.68
C VAL A 463 -4.94 10.20 -14.58
N LYS A 464 -4.97 10.67 -13.34
CA LYS A 464 -4.48 9.95 -12.15
C LYS A 464 -5.38 10.23 -10.96
N ASP A 465 -5.22 9.45 -9.93
CA ASP A 465 -5.72 9.75 -8.59
C ASP A 465 -4.58 9.96 -7.58
N THR A 466 -3.38 9.48 -7.89
CA THR A 466 -2.18 9.59 -7.04
C THR A 466 -1.00 10.12 -7.86
N ILE A 467 -0.29 11.12 -7.37
CA ILE A 467 0.87 11.69 -8.05
C ILE A 467 2.04 11.92 -7.10
N ASN A 468 3.20 11.34 -7.42
CA ASN A 468 4.40 11.52 -6.60
C ASN A 468 5.12 12.83 -6.95
N LEU A 469 5.32 13.68 -5.95
CA LEU A 469 6.14 14.88 -6.02
C LEU A 469 7.49 14.62 -5.34
N LYS A 470 8.55 14.63 -6.11
CA LYS A 470 9.91 14.67 -5.54
C LYS A 470 10.19 16.06 -4.95
N SER A 471 11.15 16.14 -4.02
CA SER A 471 11.58 17.42 -3.48
C SER A 471 11.86 18.43 -4.60
N GLY A 472 11.25 19.62 -4.52
CA GLY A 472 11.33 20.69 -5.50
C GLY A 472 10.45 20.50 -6.75
N ASP A 473 9.66 19.44 -6.87
CA ASP A 473 8.70 19.28 -7.97
C ASP A 473 7.48 20.20 -7.77
N GLU A 474 6.99 20.71 -8.91
CA GLU A 474 5.71 21.39 -9.06
C GLU A 474 4.85 20.65 -10.08
N TYR A 475 3.62 20.32 -9.72
CA TYR A 475 2.62 19.83 -10.66
C TYR A 475 1.40 20.74 -10.67
N VAL A 476 0.86 20.99 -11.86
CA VAL A 476 -0.47 21.56 -12.01
C VAL A 476 -1.41 20.48 -12.47
N VAL A 477 -2.46 20.25 -11.68
CA VAL A 477 -3.50 19.26 -11.97
C VAL A 477 -4.87 19.92 -12.02
N ALA A 478 -5.84 19.29 -12.67
CA ALA A 478 -7.22 19.77 -12.67
C ALA A 478 -8.22 18.63 -12.56
N PHE A 479 -9.30 18.87 -11.87
CA PHE A 479 -10.42 17.95 -11.76
C PHE A 479 -11.76 18.70 -11.79
N LYS A 480 -12.82 17.94 -12.04
CA LYS A 480 -14.18 18.43 -11.92
C LYS A 480 -14.81 17.93 -10.63
N ALA A 481 -15.37 18.84 -9.86
CA ALA A 481 -16.09 18.50 -8.65
C ALA A 481 -17.48 17.92 -9.02
N ASP A 482 -17.56 16.63 -9.38
CA ASP A 482 -18.80 15.99 -9.82
C ASP A 482 -19.29 14.85 -8.91
N ASN A 483 -18.52 14.49 -7.89
CA ASN A 483 -18.87 13.47 -6.90
C ASN A 483 -19.06 14.13 -5.51
N PRO A 484 -20.29 14.58 -5.14
CA PRO A 484 -20.53 15.30 -3.89
C PRO A 484 -20.18 14.47 -2.66
N GLY A 485 -19.37 15.05 -1.75
CA GLY A 485 -18.91 14.40 -0.53
C GLY A 485 -17.95 15.25 0.28
N ASN A 486 -17.35 14.63 1.29
CA ASN A 486 -16.14 15.09 1.96
C ASN A 486 -15.03 14.09 1.61
N TRP A 487 -13.99 14.55 0.90
CA TRP A 487 -12.99 13.69 0.33
C TRP A 487 -11.61 14.07 0.84
N LEU A 488 -10.80 13.08 1.19
CA LEU A 488 -9.41 13.32 1.55
C LEU A 488 -8.59 13.66 0.30
N PHE A 489 -7.64 14.56 0.46
CA PHE A 489 -6.53 14.78 -0.44
C PHE A 489 -5.26 14.75 0.41
N HIS A 490 -4.58 13.61 0.45
CA HIS A 490 -3.54 13.33 1.43
C HIS A 490 -2.28 12.74 0.80
N CYS A 491 -1.18 12.77 1.54
CA CYS A 491 0.02 12.04 1.18
C CYS A 491 -0.21 10.53 1.35
N HIS A 492 0.18 9.72 0.39
CA HIS A 492 0.10 8.26 0.48
C HIS A 492 1.41 7.62 1.00
N ASP A 493 2.40 8.42 1.40
CA ASP A 493 3.27 8.05 2.49
C ASP A 493 2.43 8.24 3.76
N LEU A 494 1.95 7.12 4.30
CA LEU A 494 0.98 7.14 5.39
C LEU A 494 1.56 7.65 6.70
N HIS A 495 2.90 7.64 6.86
CA HIS A 495 3.55 8.28 8.00
C HIS A 495 3.42 9.80 7.93
N HIS A 496 3.54 10.38 6.72
CA HIS A 496 3.31 11.81 6.51
C HIS A 496 1.83 12.16 6.72
N ALA A 497 0.91 11.29 6.26
CA ALA A 497 -0.52 11.49 6.43
C ALA A 497 -0.92 11.45 7.90
N THR A 498 -0.52 10.42 8.65
CA THR A 498 -0.76 10.27 10.10
C THR A 498 -0.22 11.47 10.89
N ALA A 499 0.93 12.02 10.47
CA ALA A 499 1.50 13.22 11.08
C ALA A 499 0.91 14.55 10.55
N GLY A 500 -0.16 14.49 9.75
CA GLY A 500 -1.02 15.63 9.41
C GLY A 500 -0.99 16.10 7.96
N MET A 501 -0.29 15.42 7.02
CA MET A 501 -0.30 15.82 5.60
C MET A 501 -1.60 15.37 4.90
N VAL A 502 -2.70 15.89 5.36
CA VAL A 502 -4.07 15.62 4.89
C VAL A 502 -4.80 16.93 4.68
N ASP A 503 -5.51 17.07 3.56
CA ASP A 503 -6.48 18.13 3.30
C ASP A 503 -7.85 17.52 2.96
N LEU A 504 -8.91 18.32 3.02
CA LEU A 504 -10.27 17.89 2.74
C LEU A 504 -10.90 18.71 1.62
N ILE A 505 -11.41 18.03 0.59
CA ILE A 505 -12.31 18.62 -0.38
C ILE A 505 -13.73 18.53 0.15
N LYS A 506 -14.34 19.68 0.46
CA LYS A 506 -15.67 19.79 1.09
C LYS A 506 -16.69 20.35 0.10
N TYR A 507 -17.75 19.61 -0.17
CA TYR A 507 -18.81 20.08 -1.09
C TYR A 507 -19.84 20.94 -0.36
N ASP A 508 -20.05 22.15 -0.87
CA ASP A 508 -21.08 23.06 -0.35
C ASP A 508 -22.46 22.40 -0.38
N GLY A 509 -23.12 22.36 0.78
CA GLY A 509 -24.45 21.78 0.95
C GLY A 509 -24.50 20.25 0.97
N TYR A 510 -23.35 19.58 1.04
CA TYR A 510 -23.31 18.14 1.32
C TYR A 510 -23.48 17.91 2.83
N GLU A 511 -24.42 17.03 3.16
CA GLU A 511 -24.66 16.60 4.54
C GLU A 511 -24.25 15.13 4.65
N PRO A 512 -23.25 14.78 5.47
CA PRO A 512 -22.87 13.40 5.69
C PRO A 512 -24.06 12.56 6.18
N LYS A 513 -24.20 11.35 5.65
CA LYS A 513 -25.29 10.44 6.04
C LYS A 513 -25.03 9.71 7.35
N PHE A 514 -23.87 9.90 7.91
CA PHE A 514 -23.44 9.25 9.13
C PHE A 514 -23.00 10.31 10.17
N THR A 515 -23.05 9.94 11.45
CA THR A 515 -22.51 10.75 12.54
C THR A 515 -21.38 9.97 13.19
N PRO A 516 -20.18 10.54 13.33
CA PRO A 516 -19.07 9.88 14.01
C PRO A 516 -19.45 9.48 15.43
N ASP A 517 -19.20 8.23 15.77
CA ASP A 517 -19.33 7.74 17.14
C ASP A 517 -17.99 7.94 17.85
N PRO A 518 -17.94 8.71 18.94
CA PRO A 518 -16.70 8.95 19.68
C PRO A 518 -16.15 7.69 20.35
N ASP A 519 -16.99 6.66 20.54
CA ASP A 519 -16.58 5.39 21.14
C ASP A 519 -16.10 4.36 20.09
N ALA A 520 -16.17 4.69 18.79
CA ALA A 520 -15.78 3.78 17.70
C ALA A 520 -14.26 3.72 17.46
N ASN A 521 -13.45 4.48 18.19
CA ASN A 521 -12.00 4.57 18.00
C ASN A 521 -11.63 4.82 16.52
N ASN A 522 -12.26 5.84 15.92
CA ASN A 522 -11.99 6.22 14.54
C ASN A 522 -10.62 6.89 14.42
N LYS A 523 -9.75 6.32 13.61
CA LYS A 523 -8.42 6.85 13.29
C LYS A 523 -8.27 6.82 11.76
N PRO A 524 -8.59 7.91 11.05
CA PRO A 524 -8.72 7.92 9.59
C PRO A 524 -7.40 7.76 8.82
N GLU A 525 -6.25 7.84 9.50
CA GLU A 525 -4.89 7.67 8.96
C GLU A 525 -3.99 6.88 9.90
#